data_8efedfdb31ca430bdfa9a2bfb9a8cbbc
#
_entry.id   8efedfdb31ca430bdfa9a2bfb9a8cbbc
#
_cell.length_a   1.000
_cell.length_b   1.000
_cell.length_c   1.000
_cell.angle_alpha   90.00
_cell.angle_beta   90.00
_cell.angle_gamma   90.00
#
_symmetry.space_group_name_H-M   'P 1'
#
loop_
_entity.id
_entity.type
_entity.pdbx_description
1 polymer ?
#
loop_
_entity_poly.entity_id
_entity_poly.type
_entity_poly.pdbx_seq_one_letter_code
_entity_poly.pdbx_strand_id
1 'polypeptide(L)'
;IDFEDEESEKEEKKKRNWIPAVMISAAVVISIVVLVLIASITGIIKISGFLGYQTMPNVVDLTPDEAIDVLQDAHFNTSRVTYVYKANDKYEKGKVIKASYKEGEVILNDAKIVLTVSKGSTYLVPDFTDGSYSEAAYELGKNCPNVQIEVEYEGSKDMDPGIVLQQKGLTPGKRIDPDSKETITFVVSTYPSIVIPSDLIGQDVLDAKDELNDLGIAVVLSHIENGQGSNKVISVSPDVGTEYVQEGTNSVVTLYYD
;
A
#
# COMPACT_ATOMS: atom_id res chain seq x y z
N ILE A 1 15.04 -39.09 91.05
CA ILE A 1 16.44 -39.04 90.57
C ILE A 1 16.41 -38.90 89.06
N ASP A 2 16.66 -37.73 88.71
CA ASP A 2 17.01 -37.02 87.49
C ASP A 2 17.38 -37.87 86.25
N PHE A 3 16.45 -38.04 85.37
CA PHE A 3 16.67 -38.44 84.00
C PHE A 3 16.17 -37.41 82.98
N GLU A 4 15.53 -36.31 83.40
CA GLU A 4 15.01 -35.27 82.48
C GLU A 4 16.02 -34.18 82.09
N ASP A 5 17.12 -34.01 82.85
CA ASP A 5 18.11 -32.96 82.58
C ASP A 5 19.17 -33.34 81.51
N GLU A 6 19.42 -34.62 81.26
CA GLU A 6 20.40 -35.04 80.26
C GLU A 6 19.89 -34.99 78.82
N GLU A 7 18.58 -35.15 78.58
CA GLU A 7 17.97 -35.03 77.26
C GLU A 7 17.86 -33.56 76.78
N SER A 8 17.55 -32.65 77.70
CA SER A 8 17.47 -31.25 77.36
C SER A 8 18.82 -30.62 77.01
N GLU A 9 19.92 -31.00 77.73
CA GLU A 9 21.28 -30.53 77.38
C GLU A 9 21.82 -31.14 76.09
N LYS A 10 21.40 -32.33 75.71
CA LYS A 10 21.80 -32.93 74.43
C LYS A 10 21.07 -32.30 73.25
N GLU A 11 19.79 -31.90 73.40
CA GLU A 11 19.07 -31.21 72.36
C GLU A 11 19.55 -29.75 72.17
N GLU A 12 19.87 -29.01 73.26
CA GLU A 12 20.44 -27.69 73.15
C GLU A 12 21.83 -27.68 72.52
N LYS A 13 22.69 -28.64 72.83
CA LYS A 13 24.01 -28.81 72.23
C LYS A 13 23.91 -29.19 70.75
N LYS A 14 22.90 -29.98 70.34
CA LYS A 14 22.66 -30.33 68.93
C LYS A 14 22.14 -29.13 68.12
N LYS A 15 21.25 -28.32 68.70
CA LYS A 15 20.80 -27.06 68.05
C LYS A 15 21.91 -26.02 67.96
N ARG A 16 22.77 -25.89 68.97
CA ARG A 16 23.84 -24.90 69.04
C ARG A 16 24.99 -25.25 68.07
N ASN A 17 25.23 -26.50 67.77
CA ASN A 17 26.30 -26.94 66.81
C ASN A 17 25.87 -26.84 65.35
N TRP A 18 24.54 -26.74 65.08
CA TRP A 18 24.02 -26.61 63.68
C TRP A 18 24.03 -25.12 63.24
N ILE A 19 23.76 -24.19 64.07
CA ILE A 19 23.72 -22.72 63.76
C ILE A 19 25.01 -22.26 63.05
N PRO A 20 26.25 -22.54 63.50
CA PRO A 20 27.43 -22.11 62.80
C PRO A 20 27.61 -22.79 61.44
N ALA A 21 27.22 -24.03 61.29
CA ALA A 21 27.28 -24.73 60.00
C ALA A 21 26.33 -24.13 58.96
N VAL A 22 25.12 -23.75 59.34
CA VAL A 22 24.16 -23.06 58.48
C VAL A 22 24.64 -21.64 58.16
N MET A 23 25.20 -20.94 59.10
CA MET A 23 25.75 -19.60 58.88
C MET A 23 26.97 -19.61 57.96
N ILE A 24 27.84 -20.62 58.08
CA ILE A 24 29.00 -20.78 57.17
C ILE A 24 28.52 -21.12 55.75
N SER A 25 27.54 -22.01 55.61
CA SER A 25 26.98 -22.32 54.30
C SER A 25 26.29 -21.13 53.64
N ALA A 26 25.54 -20.34 54.40
CA ALA A 26 24.91 -19.11 53.90
C ALA A 26 25.94 -18.06 53.47
N ALA A 27 27.03 -17.88 54.26
CA ALA A 27 28.10 -16.96 53.92
C ALA A 27 28.84 -17.36 52.64
N VAL A 28 29.06 -18.65 52.44
CA VAL A 28 29.68 -19.19 51.21
C VAL A 28 28.80 -18.95 50.01
N VAL A 29 27.49 -19.19 50.11
CA VAL A 29 26.54 -18.93 49.03
C VAL A 29 26.50 -17.43 48.71
N ILE A 30 26.40 -16.56 49.69
CA ILE A 30 26.44 -15.11 49.48
C ILE A 30 27.74 -14.67 48.81
N SER A 31 28.90 -15.21 49.22
CA SER A 31 30.19 -14.91 48.60
C SER A 31 30.25 -15.33 47.13
N ILE A 32 29.71 -16.49 46.80
CA ILE A 32 29.59 -16.95 45.39
C ILE A 32 28.72 -16.03 44.59
N VAL A 33 27.54 -15.62 45.11
CA VAL A 33 26.63 -14.68 44.45
C VAL A 33 27.31 -13.33 44.21
N VAL A 34 28.02 -12.81 45.21
CA VAL A 34 28.75 -11.54 45.09
C VAL A 34 29.88 -11.65 44.05
N LEU A 35 30.63 -12.74 44.04
CA LEU A 35 31.68 -12.98 43.03
C LEU A 35 31.10 -13.07 41.61
N VAL A 36 29.99 -13.75 41.45
CA VAL A 36 29.27 -13.83 40.17
C VAL A 36 28.78 -12.46 39.72
N LEU A 37 28.25 -11.66 40.62
CA LEU A 37 27.82 -10.28 40.34
C LEU A 37 29.02 -9.39 39.95
N ILE A 38 30.13 -9.48 40.66
CA ILE A 38 31.35 -8.72 40.34
C ILE A 38 31.88 -9.17 38.97
N ALA A 39 31.98 -10.46 38.72
CA ALA A 39 32.43 -11.01 37.43
C ALA A 39 31.51 -10.60 36.26
N SER A 40 30.22 -10.41 36.51
CA SER A 40 29.24 -9.88 35.53
C SER A 40 29.45 -8.39 35.25
N ILE A 41 29.66 -7.58 36.31
CA ILE A 41 29.93 -6.13 36.18
C ILE A 41 31.28 -5.90 35.45
N THR A 42 32.28 -6.73 35.71
CA THR A 42 33.61 -6.65 35.04
C THR A 42 33.61 -7.26 33.63
N GLY A 43 32.49 -7.81 33.17
CA GLY A 43 32.34 -8.42 31.83
C GLY A 43 33.01 -9.79 31.68
N ILE A 44 33.58 -10.38 32.80
CA ILE A 44 34.23 -11.71 32.80
C ILE A 44 33.17 -12.82 32.59
N ILE A 45 31.96 -12.63 33.14
CA ILE A 45 30.82 -13.56 32.95
C ILE A 45 29.62 -12.77 32.48
N LYS A 46 29.09 -13.10 31.30
CA LYS A 46 27.81 -12.55 30.80
C LYS A 46 26.66 -13.36 31.40
N ILE A 47 26.13 -12.94 32.54
CA ILE A 47 24.95 -13.58 33.19
C ILE A 47 23.74 -13.58 32.28
N SER A 48 23.63 -12.60 31.38
CA SER A 48 22.54 -12.54 30.39
C SER A 48 22.44 -13.83 29.54
N GLY A 49 23.55 -14.41 29.12
CA GLY A 49 23.58 -15.66 28.38
C GLY A 49 23.11 -16.88 29.20
N PHE A 50 23.39 -16.87 30.50
CA PHE A 50 22.95 -17.95 31.41
C PHE A 50 21.43 -17.94 31.66
N LEU A 51 20.80 -16.76 31.59
CA LEU A 51 19.34 -16.59 31.75
C LEU A 51 18.58 -16.62 30.42
N GLY A 52 19.26 -16.99 29.33
CA GLY A 52 18.64 -17.02 28.00
C GLY A 52 18.41 -15.64 27.36
N TYR A 53 19.03 -14.58 27.91
CA TYR A 53 19.00 -13.24 27.33
C TYR A 53 20.24 -13.01 26.45
N GLN A 54 20.03 -12.38 25.29
CA GLN A 54 21.07 -12.00 24.35
C GLN A 54 20.92 -10.54 23.93
N THR A 55 22.05 -9.94 23.53
CA THR A 55 22.05 -8.56 23.00
C THR A 55 21.80 -8.61 21.49
N MET A 56 20.78 -7.88 21.02
CA MET A 56 20.42 -7.81 19.61
C MET A 56 21.57 -7.21 18.78
N PRO A 57 22.11 -7.94 17.80
CA PRO A 57 23.15 -7.42 16.92
C PRO A 57 22.56 -6.46 15.87
N ASN A 58 23.42 -5.71 15.19
CA ASN A 58 23.00 -4.96 14.01
C ASN A 58 22.77 -5.92 12.84
N VAL A 59 21.55 -5.90 12.31
CA VAL A 59 21.12 -6.69 11.14
C VAL A 59 20.63 -5.79 9.99
N VAL A 60 20.68 -4.47 10.18
CA VAL A 60 20.23 -3.51 9.16
C VAL A 60 21.25 -3.46 8.02
N ASP A 61 20.74 -3.34 6.79
CA ASP A 61 21.53 -3.34 5.55
C ASP A 61 22.19 -4.67 5.18
N LEU A 62 21.90 -5.74 5.91
CA LEU A 62 22.29 -7.11 5.56
C LEU A 62 21.23 -7.76 4.64
N THR A 63 21.63 -8.80 3.93
CA THR A 63 20.64 -9.71 3.32
C THR A 63 19.98 -10.56 4.42
N PRO A 64 18.80 -11.17 4.17
CA PRO A 64 18.16 -12.07 5.13
C PRO A 64 19.07 -13.19 5.62
N ASP A 65 19.85 -13.79 4.72
CA ASP A 65 20.77 -14.89 5.06
C ASP A 65 21.92 -14.40 5.97
N GLU A 66 22.57 -13.30 5.61
CA GLU A 66 23.60 -12.66 6.46
C GLU A 66 23.04 -12.27 7.84
N ALA A 67 21.80 -11.76 7.88
CA ALA A 67 21.13 -11.41 9.15
C ALA A 67 20.85 -12.65 10.01
N ILE A 68 20.49 -13.78 9.42
CA ILE A 68 20.32 -15.06 10.13
C ILE A 68 21.67 -15.52 10.70
N ASP A 69 22.76 -15.47 9.92
CA ASP A 69 24.08 -15.87 10.38
C ASP A 69 24.52 -15.02 11.59
N VAL A 70 24.37 -13.71 11.52
CA VAL A 70 24.67 -12.77 12.61
C VAL A 70 23.82 -13.04 13.85
N LEU A 71 22.54 -13.37 13.67
CA LEU A 71 21.66 -13.74 14.80
C LEU A 71 22.03 -15.09 15.41
N GLN A 72 22.45 -16.08 14.62
CA GLN A 72 22.96 -17.36 15.11
C GLN A 72 24.25 -17.19 15.90
N ASP A 73 25.20 -16.41 15.39
CA ASP A 73 26.45 -16.08 16.09
C ASP A 73 26.18 -15.38 17.42
N ALA A 74 25.12 -14.56 17.49
CA ALA A 74 24.65 -13.94 18.72
C ALA A 74 23.78 -14.88 19.60
N HIS A 75 23.70 -16.18 19.25
CA HIS A 75 22.98 -17.24 19.98
C HIS A 75 21.46 -17.06 20.06
N PHE A 76 20.85 -16.41 19.08
CA PHE A 76 19.40 -16.35 18.94
C PHE A 76 18.82 -17.60 18.27
N ASN A 77 17.59 -17.95 18.64
CA ASN A 77 16.82 -19.00 17.97
C ASN A 77 16.23 -18.47 16.65
N THR A 78 16.93 -18.70 15.55
CA THR A 78 16.56 -18.19 14.22
C THR A 78 15.32 -18.88 13.63
N SER A 79 14.87 -20.02 14.18
CA SER A 79 13.62 -20.65 13.74
C SER A 79 12.39 -19.76 13.99
N ARG A 80 12.49 -18.75 14.85
CA ARG A 80 11.43 -17.81 15.19
C ARG A 80 11.54 -16.46 14.46
N VAL A 81 12.50 -16.34 13.52
CA VAL A 81 12.63 -15.18 12.65
C VAL A 81 11.56 -15.23 11.57
N THR A 82 10.89 -14.12 11.35
CA THR A 82 9.89 -13.96 10.29
C THR A 82 10.17 -12.71 9.47
N TYR A 83 9.72 -12.70 8.22
CA TYR A 83 9.99 -11.62 7.27
C TYR A 83 8.73 -10.87 6.90
N VAL A 84 8.86 -9.55 6.78
CA VAL A 84 7.86 -8.65 6.21
C VAL A 84 8.54 -7.85 5.10
N TYR A 85 7.96 -7.85 3.92
CA TYR A 85 8.52 -7.15 2.77
C TYR A 85 7.84 -5.80 2.57
N LYS A 86 8.63 -4.73 2.36
CA LYS A 86 8.13 -3.37 2.18
C LYS A 86 8.97 -2.60 1.18
N ALA A 87 8.34 -1.83 0.30
CA ALA A 87 9.06 -0.90 -0.57
C ALA A 87 9.75 0.19 0.25
N ASN A 88 10.97 0.55 -0.15
CA ASN A 88 11.80 1.52 0.56
C ASN A 88 12.83 2.14 -0.39
N ASP A 89 12.94 3.49 -0.37
CA ASP A 89 13.84 4.23 -1.27
C ASP A 89 15.28 4.31 -0.76
N LYS A 90 15.52 3.97 0.51
CA LYS A 90 16.84 4.10 1.15
C LYS A 90 17.69 2.84 1.01
N TYR A 91 17.06 1.66 1.08
CA TYR A 91 17.75 0.38 1.08
C TYR A 91 17.49 -0.37 -0.22
N GLU A 92 18.50 -0.98 -0.78
CA GLU A 92 18.39 -1.81 -1.97
C GLU A 92 17.42 -2.98 -1.78
N LYS A 93 16.88 -3.46 -2.90
CA LYS A 93 16.03 -4.65 -2.89
C LYS A 93 16.74 -5.84 -2.26
N GLY A 94 16.06 -6.51 -1.33
CA GLY A 94 16.58 -7.68 -0.63
C GLY A 94 17.37 -7.35 0.64
N LYS A 95 17.57 -6.08 1.01
CA LYS A 95 18.26 -5.69 2.25
C LYS A 95 17.28 -5.50 3.41
N VAL A 96 17.72 -5.83 4.63
CA VAL A 96 16.97 -5.61 5.86
C VAL A 96 16.89 -4.10 6.16
N ILE A 97 15.69 -3.56 6.23
CA ILE A 97 15.40 -2.15 6.55
C ILE A 97 15.46 -1.95 8.08
N LYS A 98 14.90 -2.90 8.82
CA LYS A 98 14.84 -2.87 10.29
C LYS A 98 14.46 -4.24 10.85
N ALA A 99 14.77 -4.45 12.13
CA ALA A 99 14.25 -5.54 12.94
C ALA A 99 13.19 -5.03 13.94
N SER A 100 12.42 -5.95 14.52
CA SER A 100 11.44 -5.64 15.59
C SER A 100 12.09 -5.16 16.88
N TYR A 101 13.37 -5.46 17.07
CA TYR A 101 14.19 -5.01 18.20
C TYR A 101 15.37 -4.19 17.68
N LYS A 102 15.82 -3.21 18.48
CA LYS A 102 16.94 -2.35 18.11
C LYS A 102 18.28 -3.03 18.43
N GLU A 103 19.32 -2.65 17.70
CA GLU A 103 20.71 -2.99 18.04
C GLU A 103 21.00 -2.60 19.49
N GLY A 104 21.66 -3.50 20.23
CA GLY A 104 22.01 -3.32 21.63
C GLY A 104 20.90 -3.64 22.64
N GLU A 105 19.66 -3.89 22.18
CA GLU A 105 18.55 -4.29 23.06
C GLU A 105 18.78 -5.70 23.61
N VAL A 106 18.56 -5.89 24.91
CA VAL A 106 18.70 -7.19 25.57
C VAL A 106 17.34 -7.88 25.59
N ILE A 107 17.23 -8.99 24.88
CA ILE A 107 16.00 -9.74 24.70
C ILE A 107 16.25 -11.24 24.92
N LEU A 108 15.17 -12.03 25.10
CA LEU A 108 15.27 -13.47 25.16
C LEU A 108 15.82 -14.05 23.85
N ASN A 109 16.67 -15.06 23.94
CA ASN A 109 17.27 -15.71 22.77
C ASN A 109 16.24 -16.43 21.89
N ASP A 110 15.08 -16.76 22.44
CA ASP A 110 13.94 -17.37 21.73
C ASP A 110 12.83 -16.36 21.35
N ALA A 111 13.08 -15.06 21.49
CA ALA A 111 12.15 -14.01 21.10
C ALA A 111 11.79 -14.12 19.61
N LYS A 112 10.54 -13.82 19.28
CA LYS A 112 10.11 -13.72 17.88
C LYS A 112 10.69 -12.44 17.27
N ILE A 113 11.61 -12.59 16.31
CA ILE A 113 12.22 -11.47 15.60
C ILE A 113 11.54 -11.31 14.24
N VAL A 114 11.08 -10.10 13.94
CA VAL A 114 10.54 -9.75 12.63
C VAL A 114 11.54 -8.87 11.89
N LEU A 115 12.05 -9.33 10.76
CA LEU A 115 12.91 -8.57 9.87
C LEU A 115 12.05 -7.94 8.76
N THR A 116 12.13 -6.63 8.62
CA THR A 116 11.52 -5.93 7.48
C THR A 116 12.56 -5.84 6.36
N VAL A 117 12.24 -6.41 5.19
CA VAL A 117 13.14 -6.51 4.04
C VAL A 117 12.65 -5.58 2.93
N SER A 118 13.57 -4.90 2.28
CA SER A 118 13.27 -4.01 1.16
C SER A 118 12.82 -4.78 -0.08
N LYS A 119 11.72 -4.37 -0.68
CA LYS A 119 11.29 -4.80 -2.03
C LYS A 119 11.96 -3.98 -3.14
N GLY A 120 12.71 -2.95 -2.80
CA GLY A 120 13.23 -1.93 -3.69
C GLY A 120 12.46 -0.62 -3.57
N SER A 121 12.72 0.30 -4.49
CA SER A 121 12.18 1.66 -4.46
C SER A 121 10.66 1.72 -4.55
N THR A 122 10.09 2.75 -3.94
CA THR A 122 8.68 3.11 -4.16
C THR A 122 8.49 3.67 -5.56
N TYR A 123 7.27 3.54 -6.11
CA TYR A 123 6.86 4.20 -7.33
C TYR A 123 6.30 5.59 -7.01
N LEU A 124 6.83 6.60 -7.68
CA LEU A 124 6.31 7.97 -7.62
C LEU A 124 5.22 8.10 -8.68
N VAL A 125 3.97 8.27 -8.25
CA VAL A 125 2.81 8.42 -9.15
C VAL A 125 2.96 9.72 -9.96
N PRO A 126 3.02 9.64 -11.31
CA PRO A 126 3.07 10.83 -12.15
C PRO A 126 1.75 11.61 -12.15
N ASP A 127 1.81 12.82 -12.69
CA ASP A 127 0.62 13.52 -13.17
C ASP A 127 0.32 13.02 -14.58
N PHE A 128 -0.82 12.36 -14.74
CA PHE A 128 -1.28 11.83 -16.02
C PHE A 128 -2.31 12.74 -16.69
N THR A 129 -2.71 13.87 -16.06
CA THR A 129 -3.65 14.81 -16.67
C THR A 129 -3.08 15.39 -17.96
N ASP A 130 -3.96 15.67 -18.91
CA ASP A 130 -3.64 16.13 -20.27
C ASP A 130 -2.83 15.11 -21.11
N GLY A 131 -2.56 13.92 -20.57
CA GLY A 131 -1.88 12.84 -21.27
C GLY A 131 -2.83 11.78 -21.82
N SER A 132 -2.30 10.88 -22.65
CA SER A 132 -3.06 9.74 -23.17
C SER A 132 -3.38 8.73 -22.08
N TYR A 133 -4.65 8.34 -21.95
CA TYR A 133 -5.07 7.25 -21.06
C TYR A 133 -4.35 5.94 -21.36
N SER A 134 -4.14 5.62 -22.63
CA SER A 134 -3.47 4.37 -23.01
C SER A 134 -2.02 4.32 -22.53
N GLU A 135 -1.30 5.44 -22.57
CA GLU A 135 0.06 5.56 -22.06
C GLU A 135 0.08 5.49 -20.52
N ALA A 136 -0.84 6.19 -19.85
CA ALA A 136 -0.98 6.14 -18.40
C ALA A 136 -1.26 4.72 -17.89
N ALA A 137 -2.19 4.01 -18.53
CA ALA A 137 -2.53 2.63 -18.19
C ALA A 137 -1.35 1.67 -18.44
N TYR A 138 -0.62 1.85 -19.54
CA TYR A 138 0.57 1.06 -19.83
C TYR A 138 1.68 1.28 -18.79
N GLU A 139 1.96 2.54 -18.45
CA GLU A 139 2.98 2.89 -17.46
C GLU A 139 2.66 2.32 -16.08
N LEU A 140 1.41 2.47 -15.62
CA LEU A 140 0.96 1.89 -14.36
C LEU A 140 1.02 0.37 -14.37
N GLY A 141 0.54 -0.28 -15.43
CA GLY A 141 0.57 -1.73 -15.57
C GLY A 141 1.99 -2.30 -15.54
N LYS A 142 2.96 -1.56 -16.08
CA LYS A 142 4.39 -1.94 -16.07
C LYS A 142 5.02 -1.77 -14.69
N ASN A 143 4.74 -0.66 -13.98
CA ASN A 143 5.44 -0.30 -12.75
C ASN A 143 4.68 -0.72 -11.48
N CYS A 144 3.36 -0.81 -11.54
CA CYS A 144 2.47 -1.13 -10.42
C CYS A 144 1.34 -2.08 -10.88
N PRO A 145 1.66 -3.35 -11.19
CA PRO A 145 0.74 -4.28 -11.86
C PRO A 145 -0.50 -4.66 -11.02
N ASN A 146 -0.48 -4.38 -9.73
CA ASN A 146 -1.58 -4.68 -8.82
C ASN A 146 -2.50 -3.48 -8.54
N VAL A 147 -2.12 -2.28 -9.02
CA VAL A 147 -2.99 -1.10 -8.94
C VAL A 147 -4.23 -1.33 -9.80
N GLN A 148 -5.39 -1.07 -9.22
CA GLN A 148 -6.67 -1.15 -9.93
C GLN A 148 -6.91 0.17 -10.68
N ILE A 149 -7.14 0.07 -11.99
CA ILE A 149 -7.45 1.22 -12.84
C ILE A 149 -8.95 1.22 -13.13
N GLU A 150 -9.62 2.28 -12.71
CA GLU A 150 -11.02 2.55 -13.04
C GLU A 150 -11.08 3.69 -14.03
N VAL A 151 -12.10 3.68 -14.90
CA VAL A 151 -12.28 4.69 -15.95
C VAL A 151 -13.69 5.25 -15.89
N GLU A 152 -13.80 6.55 -15.82
CA GLU A 152 -15.02 7.32 -16.04
C GLU A 152 -14.85 8.07 -17.37
N TYR A 153 -15.91 8.17 -18.17
CA TYR A 153 -15.87 8.90 -19.43
C TYR A 153 -16.64 10.21 -19.32
N GLU A 154 -16.07 11.28 -19.85
CA GLU A 154 -16.68 12.60 -19.89
C GLU A 154 -16.56 13.21 -21.29
N GLY A 155 -17.68 13.67 -21.84
CA GLY A 155 -17.71 14.33 -23.15
C GLY A 155 -16.97 15.66 -23.12
N SER A 156 -16.00 15.86 -24.00
CA SER A 156 -15.24 17.11 -24.11
C SER A 156 -15.30 17.66 -25.54
N LYS A 157 -15.45 18.98 -25.66
CA LYS A 157 -15.32 19.70 -26.94
C LYS A 157 -13.90 20.23 -27.15
N ASP A 158 -13.12 20.34 -26.06
CA ASP A 158 -11.81 21.00 -26.06
C ASP A 158 -10.66 20.01 -26.11
N MET A 159 -10.93 18.74 -25.81
CA MET A 159 -9.91 17.68 -25.76
C MET A 159 -10.27 16.53 -26.70
N ASP A 160 -9.29 16.00 -27.39
CA ASP A 160 -9.43 14.80 -28.19
C ASP A 160 -9.87 13.59 -27.31
N PRO A 161 -10.65 12.65 -27.85
CA PRO A 161 -11.00 11.44 -27.13
C PRO A 161 -9.78 10.64 -26.67
N GLY A 162 -9.84 10.10 -25.44
CA GLY A 162 -8.78 9.29 -24.87
C GLY A 162 -7.75 10.07 -24.05
N ILE A 163 -7.95 11.36 -23.82
CA ILE A 163 -7.11 12.19 -22.97
C ILE A 163 -7.61 12.15 -21.52
N VAL A 164 -6.72 12.07 -20.57
CA VAL A 164 -7.04 12.09 -19.12
C VAL A 164 -7.39 13.52 -18.70
N LEU A 165 -8.67 13.76 -18.40
CA LEU A 165 -9.17 15.04 -17.90
C LEU A 165 -8.89 15.21 -16.40
N GLN A 166 -8.99 14.14 -15.63
CA GLN A 166 -8.78 14.14 -14.19
C GLN A 166 -8.24 12.82 -13.69
N GLN A 167 -7.37 12.89 -12.68
CA GLN A 167 -6.82 11.75 -11.94
C GLN A 167 -7.35 11.79 -10.50
N LYS A 168 -7.99 10.69 -10.05
CA LYS A 168 -8.58 10.55 -8.71
C LYS A 168 -7.94 9.34 -7.98
N GLY A 169 -8.05 9.30 -6.65
CA GLY A 169 -7.53 8.21 -5.82
C GLY A 169 -6.02 8.33 -5.59
N LEU A 170 -5.20 7.83 -6.49
CA LEU A 170 -3.76 8.03 -6.45
C LEU A 170 -3.42 9.40 -7.05
N THR A 171 -3.06 10.36 -6.17
CA THR A 171 -2.71 11.72 -6.59
C THR A 171 -1.28 11.81 -7.13
N PRO A 172 -0.99 12.73 -8.05
CA PRO A 172 0.38 13.03 -8.50
C PRO A 172 1.34 13.30 -7.34
N GLY A 173 2.56 12.79 -7.43
CA GLY A 173 3.59 12.93 -6.39
C GLY A 173 3.46 11.99 -5.20
N LYS A 174 2.40 11.20 -5.09
CA LYS A 174 2.27 10.17 -4.07
C LYS A 174 3.26 9.03 -4.33
N ARG A 175 3.94 8.57 -3.27
CA ARG A 175 4.81 7.39 -3.34
C ARG A 175 4.05 6.17 -2.86
N ILE A 176 4.04 5.11 -3.66
CA ILE A 176 3.36 3.85 -3.35
C ILE A 176 4.30 2.66 -3.46
N ASP A 177 3.96 1.57 -2.77
CA ASP A 177 4.60 0.27 -3.01
C ASP A 177 4.20 -0.22 -4.42
N PRO A 178 5.12 -0.64 -5.28
CA PRO A 178 4.79 -1.18 -6.61
C PRO A 178 3.77 -2.34 -6.59
N ASP A 179 3.71 -3.09 -5.48
CA ASP A 179 2.73 -4.17 -5.29
C ASP A 179 1.42 -3.69 -4.63
N SER A 180 1.21 -2.37 -4.48
CA SER A 180 -0.01 -1.78 -3.92
C SER A 180 -1.25 -2.24 -4.70
N LYS A 181 -2.34 -2.46 -3.96
CA LYS A 181 -3.68 -2.73 -4.52
C LYS A 181 -4.59 -1.50 -4.43
N GLU A 182 -3.98 -0.33 -4.33
CA GLU A 182 -4.74 0.91 -4.34
C GLU A 182 -5.43 1.12 -5.70
N THR A 183 -6.47 1.95 -5.72
CA THR A 183 -7.23 2.26 -6.93
C THR A 183 -6.86 3.65 -7.43
N ILE A 184 -6.71 3.78 -8.75
CA ILE A 184 -6.66 5.04 -9.48
C ILE A 184 -7.86 5.10 -10.41
N THR A 185 -8.55 6.24 -10.42
CA THR A 185 -9.66 6.48 -11.35
C THR A 185 -9.27 7.59 -12.30
N PHE A 186 -9.34 7.33 -13.59
CA PHE A 186 -9.14 8.32 -14.64
C PHE A 186 -10.50 8.77 -15.18
N VAL A 187 -10.71 10.08 -15.23
CA VAL A 187 -11.77 10.67 -16.06
C VAL A 187 -11.17 10.91 -17.43
N VAL A 188 -11.70 10.24 -18.44
CA VAL A 188 -11.14 10.23 -19.80
C VAL A 188 -12.10 10.92 -20.75
N SER A 189 -11.56 11.80 -21.59
CA SER A 189 -12.32 12.50 -22.61
C SER A 189 -12.93 11.52 -23.61
N THR A 190 -14.15 11.82 -24.01
CA THR A 190 -14.81 11.18 -25.15
C THR A 190 -15.49 12.26 -25.99
N TYR A 191 -16.03 11.87 -27.12
CA TYR A 191 -16.84 12.79 -27.91
C TYR A 191 -18.06 13.24 -27.09
N PRO A 192 -18.43 14.55 -27.17
CA PRO A 192 -19.62 15.04 -26.50
C PRO A 192 -20.87 14.41 -27.14
N SER A 193 -21.81 14.03 -26.31
CA SER A 193 -23.12 13.61 -26.78
C SER A 193 -24.17 14.71 -26.61
N ILE A 194 -25.08 14.85 -27.56
CA ILE A 194 -26.15 15.81 -27.58
C ILE A 194 -27.44 15.03 -27.93
N VAL A 195 -28.53 15.33 -27.24
CA VAL A 195 -29.84 14.77 -27.61
C VAL A 195 -30.41 15.58 -28.78
N ILE A 196 -30.75 14.91 -29.88
CA ILE A 196 -31.42 15.57 -31.03
C ILE A 196 -32.76 16.12 -30.55
N PRO A 197 -33.04 17.44 -30.74
CA PRO A 197 -34.31 18.05 -30.31
C PRO A 197 -35.52 17.32 -30.86
N SER A 198 -36.54 17.15 -30.03
CA SER A 198 -37.73 16.38 -30.40
C SER A 198 -38.76 17.18 -31.23
N ASP A 199 -38.62 18.48 -31.26
CA ASP A 199 -39.56 19.44 -31.92
C ASP A 199 -39.12 19.87 -33.33
N LEU A 200 -38.07 19.29 -33.87
CA LEU A 200 -37.58 19.59 -35.23
C LEU A 200 -38.61 19.20 -36.32
N ILE A 201 -39.40 18.14 -36.11
CA ILE A 201 -40.36 17.68 -37.09
C ILE A 201 -41.51 18.70 -37.22
N GLY A 202 -41.75 19.17 -38.45
CA GLY A 202 -42.75 20.18 -38.76
C GLY A 202 -42.26 21.62 -38.69
N GLN A 203 -41.02 21.86 -38.21
CA GLN A 203 -40.36 23.16 -38.29
C GLN A 203 -39.98 23.52 -39.74
N ASP A 204 -39.73 24.80 -40.02
CA ASP A 204 -39.07 25.18 -41.26
C ASP A 204 -37.67 24.56 -41.31
N VAL A 205 -37.26 24.04 -42.46
CA VAL A 205 -35.98 23.30 -42.57
C VAL A 205 -34.76 24.17 -42.29
N LEU A 206 -34.81 25.46 -42.58
CA LEU A 206 -33.72 26.37 -42.31
C LEU A 206 -33.63 26.71 -40.79
N ASP A 207 -34.79 26.90 -40.15
CA ASP A 207 -34.86 27.13 -38.71
C ASP A 207 -34.32 25.90 -37.95
N ALA A 208 -34.75 24.70 -38.31
CA ALA A 208 -34.30 23.45 -37.75
C ALA A 208 -32.76 23.21 -37.96
N LYS A 209 -32.27 23.60 -39.14
CA LYS A 209 -30.84 23.54 -39.43
C LYS A 209 -30.05 24.48 -38.54
N ASP A 210 -30.51 25.72 -38.38
CA ASP A 210 -29.84 26.72 -37.56
C ASP A 210 -29.84 26.30 -36.10
N GLU A 211 -30.94 25.76 -35.58
CA GLU A 211 -31.02 25.18 -34.23
C GLU A 211 -30.00 24.06 -33.99
N LEU A 212 -29.87 23.12 -34.92
CA LEU A 212 -28.89 22.05 -34.83
C LEU A 212 -27.45 22.57 -34.94
N ASN A 213 -27.20 23.53 -35.81
CA ASN A 213 -25.88 24.16 -35.95
C ASN A 213 -25.48 24.92 -34.68
N ASP A 214 -26.41 25.59 -33.99
CA ASP A 214 -26.16 26.27 -32.71
C ASP A 214 -25.80 25.26 -31.61
N LEU A 215 -26.29 24.03 -31.70
CA LEU A 215 -25.85 22.91 -30.84
C LEU A 215 -24.52 22.31 -31.26
N GLY A 216 -23.94 22.79 -32.37
CA GLY A 216 -22.66 22.28 -32.91
C GLY A 216 -22.81 21.00 -33.74
N ILE A 217 -24.00 20.68 -34.19
CA ILE A 217 -24.29 19.51 -35.02
C ILE A 217 -24.19 19.90 -36.50
N ALA A 218 -23.37 19.18 -37.25
CA ALA A 218 -23.33 19.34 -38.71
C ALA A 218 -24.60 18.78 -39.36
N VAL A 219 -25.20 19.56 -40.28
CA VAL A 219 -26.50 19.23 -40.89
C VAL A 219 -26.37 19.03 -42.36
N VAL A 220 -26.98 17.96 -42.88
CA VAL A 220 -27.24 17.74 -44.29
C VAL A 220 -28.74 17.87 -44.56
N LEU A 221 -29.09 18.62 -45.61
CA LEU A 221 -30.46 18.76 -46.07
C LEU A 221 -30.76 17.79 -47.20
N SER A 222 -31.86 17.04 -47.11
CA SER A 222 -32.31 16.10 -48.13
C SER A 222 -33.77 16.38 -48.50
N HIS A 223 -33.99 16.91 -49.70
CA HIS A 223 -35.32 17.16 -50.19
C HIS A 223 -36.02 15.88 -50.65
N ILE A 224 -37.25 15.69 -50.21
CA ILE A 224 -38.10 14.57 -50.61
C ILE A 224 -39.26 15.11 -51.45
N GLU A 225 -39.35 14.66 -52.69
CA GLU A 225 -40.47 15.04 -53.59
C GLU A 225 -41.76 14.32 -53.17
N ASN A 226 -42.50 14.85 -52.20
CA ASN A 226 -43.82 14.34 -51.82
C ASN A 226 -45.00 15.32 -52.12
N GLY A 227 -44.71 16.40 -52.80
CA GLY A 227 -45.73 17.18 -53.52
C GLY A 227 -46.42 18.28 -52.75
N GLN A 228 -45.98 18.66 -51.55
CA GLN A 228 -46.59 19.77 -50.79
C GLN A 228 -45.76 21.07 -50.82
N GLY A 229 -44.41 20.99 -51.02
CA GLY A 229 -43.54 22.17 -51.14
C GLY A 229 -43.57 23.10 -49.94
N SER A 230 -43.71 22.51 -48.75
CA SER A 230 -43.92 23.26 -47.51
C SER A 230 -42.62 23.75 -46.86
N ASN A 231 -41.48 23.28 -47.34
CA ASN A 231 -40.15 23.46 -46.69
C ASN A 231 -40.13 22.99 -45.22
N LYS A 232 -40.97 22.01 -44.87
CA LYS A 232 -41.08 21.52 -43.52
C LYS A 232 -40.24 20.25 -43.32
N VAL A 233 -39.60 20.10 -42.17
CA VAL A 233 -38.92 18.85 -41.77
C VAL A 233 -39.98 17.73 -41.61
N ILE A 234 -39.79 16.65 -42.39
CA ILE A 234 -40.65 15.48 -42.35
C ILE A 234 -40.07 14.39 -41.43
N SER A 235 -38.75 14.21 -41.53
CA SER A 235 -38.01 13.24 -40.70
C SER A 235 -36.57 13.67 -40.48
N VAL A 236 -35.95 13.09 -39.48
CA VAL A 236 -34.57 13.37 -39.06
C VAL A 236 -33.82 12.05 -38.93
N SER A 237 -32.57 12.00 -39.33
CA SER A 237 -31.72 10.82 -39.15
C SER A 237 -30.37 11.24 -38.56
N PRO A 238 -29.95 10.70 -37.41
CA PRO A 238 -30.67 9.79 -36.50
C PRO A 238 -31.98 10.41 -35.99
N ASP A 239 -32.87 9.56 -35.43
CA ASP A 239 -34.20 10.00 -35.00
C ASP A 239 -34.16 11.07 -33.90
N VAL A 240 -35.16 11.96 -33.88
CA VAL A 240 -35.33 12.95 -32.80
C VAL A 240 -35.46 12.26 -31.46
N GLY A 241 -34.89 12.88 -30.40
CA GLY A 241 -34.83 12.35 -29.05
C GLY A 241 -33.76 11.29 -28.83
N THR A 242 -33.00 10.91 -29.86
CA THR A 242 -31.87 10.01 -29.72
C THR A 242 -30.61 10.77 -29.33
N GLU A 243 -29.72 10.08 -28.66
CA GLU A 243 -28.39 10.60 -28.33
C GLU A 243 -27.47 10.57 -29.57
N TYR A 244 -26.96 11.72 -29.92
CA TYR A 244 -26.06 11.92 -31.06
C TYR A 244 -24.65 12.15 -30.51
N VAL A 245 -23.70 11.28 -30.83
CA VAL A 245 -22.30 11.42 -30.50
C VAL A 245 -21.57 12.07 -31.66
N GLN A 246 -20.89 13.18 -31.41
CA GLN A 246 -20.15 13.92 -32.43
C GLN A 246 -18.79 13.27 -32.67
N GLU A 247 -18.74 12.22 -33.47
CA GLU A 247 -17.49 11.50 -33.81
C GLU A 247 -16.75 12.18 -34.97
N GLY A 248 -16.05 13.29 -34.70
CA GLY A 248 -15.24 13.99 -35.69
C GLY A 248 -16.05 14.69 -36.78
N THR A 249 -15.38 15.06 -37.90
CA THR A 249 -15.96 15.88 -39.00
C THR A 249 -16.99 15.17 -39.91
N ASN A 250 -17.15 13.86 -39.75
CA ASN A 250 -18.02 13.05 -40.59
C ASN A 250 -19.39 12.73 -39.98
N SER A 251 -19.63 13.11 -38.73
CA SER A 251 -20.89 12.90 -38.06
C SER A 251 -21.84 14.00 -38.43
N VAL A 252 -22.98 13.65 -39.11
CA VAL A 252 -23.97 14.61 -39.56
C VAL A 252 -25.37 14.15 -39.19
N VAL A 253 -26.25 15.10 -38.93
CA VAL A 253 -27.68 14.86 -38.85
C VAL A 253 -28.30 15.24 -40.19
N THR A 254 -29.11 14.36 -40.76
CA THR A 254 -29.83 14.62 -42.02
C THR A 254 -31.24 15.05 -41.71
N LEU A 255 -31.64 16.24 -42.18
CA LEU A 255 -33.01 16.71 -42.18
C LEU A 255 -33.66 16.41 -43.53
N TYR A 256 -34.67 15.60 -43.51
CA TYR A 256 -35.51 15.31 -44.68
C TYR A 256 -36.70 16.24 -44.69
N TYR A 257 -36.92 16.98 -45.81
CA TYR A 257 -37.97 17.99 -45.93
C TYR A 257 -38.65 17.92 -47.29
N ASP A 258 -39.89 18.43 -47.41
CA ASP A 258 -40.64 18.51 -48.65
C ASP A 258 -40.60 19.87 -49.31
#